data_84b6686421f814de8d8297287c0b8f3d
#
_entry.id   84b6686421f814de8d8297287c0b8f3d
#
_cell.length_a   1.000
_cell.length_b   1.000
_cell.length_c   1.000
_cell.angle_alpha   90.00
_cell.angle_beta   90.00
_cell.angle_gamma   90.00
#
_symmetry.space_group_name_H-M   'P 1'
#
loop_
_entity.id
_entity.type
_entity.pdbx_description
1 polymer ?
#
loop_
_entity_poly.entity_id
_entity_poly.type
_entity_poly.pdbx_seq_one_letter_code
_entity_poly.pdbx_strand_id
1 'polypeptide(L)'
;MTSVPCLGVVVVVEDDEDTRELLKTVLQRRGYRVATAADGLDGLDLLRTTDGVCFVLLDLFMPRMDGFGMLRAMVNDPQLKKLPVCLSTSAPDAAPLGVDCLPKPIDLPRLFAMIDLHCPTSSAASPV
;
A
#
# COMPACT_ATOMS: atom_id res chain seq x y z
N MET A 1 20.52 -18.77 7.02
CA MET A 1 19.87 -18.68 6.68
C MET A 1 19.62 -17.91 5.98
N THR A 2 19.43 -17.98 5.51
CA THR A 2 19.15 -17.15 4.76
C THR A 2 18.43 -16.15 5.21
N SER A 3 18.66 -15.10 4.87
CA SER A 3 17.84 -14.05 5.23
C SER A 3 16.53 -14.28 4.65
N VAL A 4 15.56 -14.12 5.43
CA VAL A 4 14.22 -14.26 4.99
C VAL A 4 13.76 -12.93 4.46
N PRO A 5 13.24 -12.87 3.27
CA PRO A 5 12.73 -11.61 2.77
C PRO A 5 11.50 -11.20 3.55
N CYS A 6 10.99 -10.05 3.25
CA CYS A 6 9.76 -9.57 3.84
C CYS A 6 8.69 -10.66 3.75
N LEU A 7 8.07 -10.95 4.88
CA LEU A 7 7.04 -11.99 4.93
C LEU A 7 5.71 -11.50 4.39
N GLY A 8 5.54 -10.20 4.21
CA GLY A 8 4.31 -9.64 3.73
C GLY A 8 4.46 -9.01 2.36
N VAL A 9 3.31 -8.69 1.77
CA VAL A 9 3.25 -8.03 0.48
C VAL A 9 2.69 -6.63 0.66
N VAL A 10 3.38 -5.63 0.11
CA VAL A 10 2.87 -4.27 0.04
C VAL A 10 2.12 -4.13 -1.28
N VAL A 11 0.87 -3.70 -1.21
CA VAL A 11 0.07 -3.46 -2.40
C VAL A 11 0.02 -1.98 -2.68
N VAL A 12 0.36 -1.58 -3.90
CA VAL A 12 0.33 -0.18 -4.32
C VAL A 12 -0.74 -0.03 -5.39
N VAL A 13 -1.72 0.82 -5.12
CA VAL A 13 -2.80 1.09 -6.07
C VAL A 13 -2.66 2.54 -6.51
N GLU A 14 -2.22 2.74 -7.74
CA GLU A 14 -1.86 4.05 -8.28
C GLU A 14 -2.08 4.05 -9.78
N ASP A 15 -2.85 4.99 -10.31
CA ASP A 15 -3.14 5.02 -11.74
C ASP A 15 -2.02 5.61 -12.58
N ASP A 16 -1.17 6.48 -12.02
CA ASP A 16 -0.06 7.02 -12.77
C ASP A 16 1.04 5.97 -12.91
N GLU A 17 1.33 5.59 -14.13
CA GLU A 17 2.26 4.49 -14.38
C GLU A 17 3.66 4.78 -13.86
N ASP A 18 4.16 5.99 -14.08
CA ASP A 18 5.51 6.34 -13.65
C ASP A 18 5.63 6.32 -12.13
N THR A 19 4.63 6.86 -11.44
CA THR A 19 4.60 6.87 -9.98
C THR A 19 4.51 5.44 -9.46
N ARG A 20 3.66 4.63 -10.07
CA ARG A 20 3.46 3.23 -9.66
C ARG A 20 4.74 2.44 -9.80
N GLU A 21 5.44 2.59 -10.93
CA GLU A 21 6.69 1.87 -11.16
C GLU A 21 7.82 2.35 -10.26
N LEU A 22 7.86 3.64 -9.99
CA LEU A 22 8.85 4.18 -9.07
C LEU A 22 8.65 3.62 -7.67
N LEU A 23 7.42 3.65 -7.17
CA LEU A 23 7.11 3.11 -5.85
C LEU A 23 7.44 1.63 -5.76
N LYS A 24 7.08 0.87 -6.78
CA LYS A 24 7.40 -0.55 -6.82
C LYS A 24 8.91 -0.77 -6.70
N THR A 25 9.68 -0.03 -7.47
CA THR A 25 11.13 -0.18 -7.50
C THR A 25 11.75 0.15 -6.15
N VAL A 26 11.39 1.29 -5.56
CA VAL A 26 12.02 1.70 -4.30
C VAL A 26 11.62 0.77 -3.16
N LEU A 27 10.39 0.27 -3.15
CA LEU A 27 9.95 -0.65 -2.11
C LEU A 27 10.62 -2.01 -2.26
N GLN A 28 10.77 -2.50 -3.49
CA GLN A 28 11.48 -3.75 -3.70
C GLN A 28 12.94 -3.67 -3.26
N ARG A 29 13.56 -2.52 -3.46
CA ARG A 29 14.95 -2.32 -3.04
C ARG A 29 15.10 -2.34 -1.52
N ARG A 30 14.02 -2.02 -0.80
CA ARG A 30 14.05 -2.13 0.66
C ARG A 30 13.76 -3.55 1.15
N GLY A 31 13.53 -4.47 0.24
CA GLY A 31 13.29 -5.85 0.61
C GLY A 31 11.84 -6.25 0.73
N TYR A 32 10.91 -5.36 0.40
CA TYR A 32 9.50 -5.71 0.41
C TYR A 32 9.11 -6.43 -0.86
N ARG A 33 8.15 -7.33 -0.74
CA ARG A 33 7.47 -7.88 -1.90
C ARG A 33 6.35 -6.91 -2.26
N VAL A 34 6.20 -6.61 -3.54
CA VAL A 34 5.27 -5.57 -3.99
C VAL A 34 4.37 -6.09 -5.09
N ALA A 35 3.09 -5.80 -4.97
CA ALA A 35 2.12 -6.03 -6.05
C ALA A 35 1.43 -4.71 -6.33
N THR A 36 1.10 -4.45 -7.58
CA THR A 36 0.56 -3.16 -7.99
C THR A 36 -0.72 -3.30 -8.78
N ALA A 37 -1.56 -2.27 -8.69
CA ALA A 37 -2.79 -2.17 -9.48
C ALA A 37 -2.97 -0.73 -9.93
N ALA A 38 -3.70 -0.53 -11.01
CA ALA A 38 -3.86 0.78 -11.62
C ALA A 38 -5.18 1.48 -11.23
N ASP A 39 -6.09 0.80 -10.57
CA ASP A 39 -7.34 1.40 -10.08
C ASP A 39 -7.92 0.55 -8.96
N GLY A 40 -9.02 1.03 -8.39
CA GLY A 40 -9.63 0.37 -7.24
C GLY A 40 -10.23 -0.99 -7.54
N LEU A 41 -10.74 -1.21 -8.75
CA LEU A 41 -11.29 -2.52 -9.10
C LEU A 41 -10.20 -3.58 -9.18
N ASP A 42 -9.13 -3.27 -9.88
CA ASP A 42 -7.99 -4.17 -9.97
C ASP A 42 -7.33 -4.31 -8.61
N GLY A 43 -7.31 -3.24 -7.82
CA GLY A 43 -6.78 -3.27 -6.46
C GLY A 43 -7.54 -4.26 -5.58
N LEU A 44 -8.86 -4.24 -5.62
CA LEU A 44 -9.67 -5.18 -4.84
C LEU A 44 -9.42 -6.62 -5.26
N ASP A 45 -9.37 -6.87 -6.58
CA ASP A 45 -9.05 -8.20 -7.08
C ASP A 45 -7.70 -8.65 -6.57
N LEU A 46 -6.72 -7.78 -6.63
CA LEU A 46 -5.37 -8.08 -6.19
C LEU A 46 -5.34 -8.43 -4.70
N LEU A 47 -6.07 -7.67 -3.86
CA LEU A 47 -6.12 -7.95 -2.43
C LEU A 47 -6.77 -9.30 -2.15
N ARG A 48 -7.81 -9.66 -2.92
CA ARG A 48 -8.51 -10.93 -2.71
C ARG A 48 -7.73 -12.13 -3.17
N THR A 49 -6.77 -11.94 -4.08
CA THR A 49 -6.02 -13.05 -4.66
C THR A 49 -4.56 -13.10 -4.20
N THR A 50 -4.14 -12.18 -3.34
CA THR A 50 -2.77 -12.13 -2.84
C THR A 50 -2.74 -12.49 -1.36
N ASP A 51 -2.00 -13.51 -1.01
CA ASP A 51 -1.82 -13.89 0.38
C ASP A 51 -0.76 -13.03 1.02
N GLY A 52 -0.94 -12.74 2.29
CA GLY A 52 0.10 -12.08 3.07
C GLY A 52 0.22 -10.58 2.84
N VAL A 53 -0.84 -9.93 2.40
CA VAL A 53 -0.82 -8.47 2.28
C VAL A 53 -0.68 -7.87 3.66
N CYS A 54 0.32 -7.01 3.84
CA CYS A 54 0.58 -6.38 5.14
C CYS A 54 0.36 -4.87 5.12
N PHE A 55 0.25 -4.26 3.96
CA PHE A 55 0.07 -2.82 3.85
C PHE A 55 -0.48 -2.46 2.47
N VAL A 56 -1.37 -1.50 2.41
CA VAL A 56 -1.95 -1.01 1.16
C VAL A 56 -1.70 0.48 1.04
N LEU A 57 -1.01 0.90 -0.01
CA LEU A 57 -0.86 2.30 -0.35
C LEU A 57 -1.84 2.59 -1.48
N LEU A 58 -2.76 3.50 -1.25
CA LEU A 58 -3.92 3.69 -2.12
C LEU A 58 -4.06 5.15 -2.53
N ASP A 59 -4.00 5.39 -3.84
CA ASP A 59 -4.26 6.72 -4.38
C ASP A 59 -5.75 7.02 -4.24
N LEU A 60 -6.07 8.26 -3.87
CA LEU A 60 -7.45 8.64 -3.63
C LEU A 60 -8.23 8.86 -4.92
N PHE A 61 -7.61 9.44 -5.93
CA PHE A 61 -8.29 9.78 -7.18
C PHE A 61 -7.77 8.95 -8.34
N MET A 62 -8.61 8.06 -8.84
CA MET A 62 -8.27 7.14 -9.93
C MET A 62 -9.51 6.91 -10.80
N PRO A 63 -9.33 6.50 -12.07
CA PRO A 63 -10.48 6.15 -12.91
C PRO A 63 -11.12 4.84 -12.45
N ARG A 64 -12.28 4.56 -12.99
CA ARG A 64 -13.09 3.38 -12.73
C ARG A 64 -13.58 3.28 -11.30
N MET A 65 -12.72 2.94 -10.37
CA MET A 65 -13.03 2.97 -8.95
C MET A 65 -11.92 3.72 -8.25
N ASP A 66 -12.25 4.82 -7.58
CA ASP A 66 -11.27 5.62 -6.87
C ASP A 66 -10.99 5.06 -5.46
N GLY A 67 -10.14 5.76 -4.71
CA GLY A 67 -9.76 5.33 -3.38
C GLY A 67 -10.92 5.29 -2.40
N PHE A 68 -11.88 6.20 -2.53
CA PHE A 68 -13.06 6.17 -1.66
C PHE A 68 -13.88 4.90 -1.90
N GLY A 69 -14.09 4.54 -3.16
CA GLY A 69 -14.85 3.33 -3.51
C GLY A 69 -14.13 2.08 -3.04
N MET A 70 -12.82 2.03 -3.21
CA MET A 70 -12.04 0.88 -2.76
C MET A 70 -12.06 0.74 -1.25
N LEU A 71 -11.91 1.85 -0.51
CA LEU A 71 -12.00 1.83 0.95
C LEU A 71 -13.35 1.32 1.42
N ARG A 72 -14.42 1.79 0.78
CA ARG A 72 -15.77 1.36 1.16
C ARG A 72 -15.92 -0.14 0.95
N ALA A 73 -15.43 -0.66 -0.16
CA ALA A 73 -15.50 -2.09 -0.42
C ALA A 73 -14.67 -2.88 0.58
N MET A 74 -13.50 -2.36 0.96
CA MET A 74 -12.64 -3.04 1.95
C MET A 74 -13.30 -3.09 3.32
N VAL A 75 -13.90 -1.99 3.74
CA VAL A 75 -14.55 -1.93 5.06
C VAL A 75 -15.70 -2.95 5.15
N ASN A 76 -16.36 -3.20 4.04
CA ASN A 76 -17.48 -4.14 4.01
C ASN A 76 -17.06 -5.58 3.75
N ASP A 77 -15.78 -5.84 3.61
CA ASP A 77 -15.26 -7.19 3.35
C ASP A 77 -14.55 -7.69 4.61
N PRO A 78 -15.04 -8.75 5.25
CA PRO A 78 -14.44 -9.25 6.50
C PRO A 78 -12.97 -9.63 6.35
N GLN A 79 -12.53 -10.03 5.17
CA GLN A 79 -11.13 -10.40 4.95
C GLN A 79 -10.25 -9.19 4.74
N LEU A 80 -10.79 -8.10 4.18
CA LEU A 80 -10.00 -6.93 3.80
C LEU A 80 -10.03 -5.82 4.83
N LYS A 81 -11.06 -5.75 5.67
CA LYS A 81 -11.24 -4.61 6.57
C LYS A 81 -10.14 -4.46 7.60
N LYS A 82 -9.36 -5.51 7.83
CA LYS A 82 -8.28 -5.47 8.82
C LYS A 82 -6.95 -5.01 8.23
N LEU A 83 -6.86 -4.87 6.91
CA LEU A 83 -5.60 -4.50 6.28
C LEU A 83 -5.27 -3.03 6.58
N PRO A 84 -4.02 -2.73 6.94
CA PRO A 84 -3.60 -1.34 7.10
C PRO A 84 -3.60 -0.62 5.76
N VAL A 85 -4.22 0.55 5.70
CA VAL A 85 -4.30 1.34 4.48
C VAL A 85 -3.77 2.74 4.75
N CYS A 86 -2.94 3.22 3.85
CA CYS A 86 -2.52 4.62 3.83
C CYS A 86 -2.93 5.21 2.51
N LEU A 87 -3.65 6.31 2.55
CA LEU A 87 -4.03 7.03 1.34
C LEU A 87 -2.88 7.91 0.87
N SER A 88 -2.76 8.06 -0.43
CA SER A 88 -1.79 8.95 -1.04
C SER A 88 -2.55 9.92 -1.94
N THR A 89 -2.43 11.20 -1.69
CA THR A 89 -3.24 12.16 -2.43
C THR A 89 -2.60 13.55 -2.45
N SER A 90 -2.84 14.29 -3.54
CA SER A 90 -2.47 15.70 -3.60
C SER A 90 -3.51 16.59 -2.90
N ALA A 91 -4.62 16.01 -2.44
CA ALA A 91 -5.68 16.73 -1.72
C ALA A 91 -5.93 16.05 -0.37
N PRO A 92 -5.00 16.19 0.59
CA PRO A 92 -5.13 15.48 1.86
C PRO A 92 -6.38 15.85 2.65
N ASP A 93 -6.91 17.05 2.46
CA ASP A 93 -8.14 17.45 3.15
C ASP A 93 -9.35 16.62 2.71
N ALA A 94 -9.28 15.97 1.56
CA ALA A 94 -10.38 15.14 1.08
C ALA A 94 -10.36 13.73 1.71
N ALA A 95 -9.30 13.37 2.42
CA ALA A 95 -9.20 12.03 3.01
C ALA A 95 -10.18 11.88 4.16
N PRO A 96 -10.81 10.71 4.30
CA PRO A 96 -11.73 10.46 5.42
C PRO A 96 -10.99 10.54 6.75
N LEU A 97 -11.71 10.96 7.79
CA LEU A 97 -11.13 10.97 9.13
C LEU A 97 -10.83 9.55 9.59
N GLY A 98 -9.73 9.42 10.30
CA GLY A 98 -9.36 8.13 10.87
C GLY A 98 -8.58 7.22 9.93
N VAL A 99 -8.30 7.67 8.72
CA VAL A 99 -7.51 6.92 7.76
C VAL A 99 -6.17 7.63 7.59
N ASP A 100 -5.08 6.87 7.67
CA ASP A 100 -3.75 7.45 7.47
C ASP A 100 -3.62 7.99 6.06
N CYS A 101 -2.92 9.09 5.91
CA CYS A 101 -2.77 9.76 4.63
C CYS A 101 -1.39 10.38 4.49
N LEU A 102 -0.77 10.18 3.35
CA LEU A 102 0.46 10.85 2.98
C LEU A 102 0.19 11.78 1.81
N PRO A 103 0.50 13.06 1.94
CA PRO A 103 0.32 13.98 0.81
C PRO A 103 1.33 13.67 -0.29
N LYS A 104 0.95 14.01 -1.52
CA LYS A 104 1.89 13.95 -2.66
C LYS A 104 2.62 15.28 -2.78
N PRO A 105 3.89 15.26 -3.15
CA PRO A 105 4.72 14.09 -3.43
C PRO A 105 5.02 13.32 -2.15
N ILE A 106 5.07 11.99 -2.25
CA ILE A 106 5.23 11.14 -1.08
C ILE A 106 6.62 11.28 -0.49
N ASP A 107 6.67 11.50 0.82
CA ASP A 107 7.92 11.50 1.58
C ASP A 107 8.27 10.02 1.80
N LEU A 108 9.27 9.53 1.10
CA LEU A 108 9.61 8.11 1.15
C LEU A 108 10.02 7.62 2.54
N PRO A 109 10.86 8.36 3.30
CA PRO A 109 11.18 7.92 4.66
C PRO A 109 9.94 7.74 5.54
N ARG A 110 8.94 8.62 5.40
CA ARG A 110 7.71 8.48 6.16
C ARG A 110 6.92 7.25 5.72
N LEU A 111 6.86 7.01 4.41
CA LEU A 111 6.20 5.83 3.88
C LEU A 111 6.87 4.56 4.41
N PHE A 112 8.19 4.49 4.36
CA PHE A 112 8.93 3.34 4.85
C PHE A 112 8.66 3.09 6.32
N ALA A 113 8.64 4.15 7.13
CA ALA A 113 8.36 4.01 8.56
C ALA A 113 6.96 3.46 8.81
N MET A 114 5.97 3.91 8.05
CA MET A 114 4.61 3.40 8.18
C MET A 114 4.52 1.94 7.79
N ILE A 115 5.17 1.56 6.70
CA ILE A 115 5.15 0.18 6.25
C ILE A 115 5.82 -0.72 7.28
N ASP A 116 6.95 -0.28 7.85
CA ASP A 116 7.69 -1.08 8.82
C ASP A 116 6.87 -1.35 10.08
N LEU A 117 5.91 -0.51 10.42
CA LEU A 117 5.03 -0.76 11.56
C LEU A 117 4.12 -1.97 11.32
N HIS A 118 3.82 -2.29 10.08
CA HIS A 118 2.84 -3.33 9.74
C HIS A 118 3.45 -4.53 9.04
N CYS A 119 4.61 -4.35 8.40
CA CYS A 119 5.21 -5.40 7.59
C CYS A 119 6.54 -5.80 8.19
N PRO A 120 6.61 -6.95 8.83
CA PRO A 120 7.89 -7.43 9.32
C PRO A 120 8.80 -7.74 8.14
N THR A 121 10.04 -7.34 8.22
CA THR A 121 11.02 -7.64 7.19
C THR A 121 12.24 -8.26 7.83
N SER A 122 13.00 -8.97 7.02
CA SER A 122 14.24 -9.53 7.50
C SER A 122 15.22 -8.42 7.89
N SER A 123 15.20 -7.31 7.19
CA SER A 123 16.09 -6.22 7.53
C SER A 123 15.68 -5.61 8.86
N ALA A 124 14.42 -5.53 9.13
CA ALA A 124 13.97 -5.05 10.42
C ALA A 124 14.34 -6.02 11.51
N ALA A 125 14.28 -7.28 11.20
CA ALA A 125 14.61 -8.29 12.16
C ALA A 125 16.09 -8.41 12.37
N SER A 126 16.88 -7.88 11.47
CA SER A 126 18.23 -8.10 11.54
C SER A 126 18.95 -6.89 11.78
N PRO A 127 18.96 -6.33 12.71
CA PRO A 127 19.60 -5.20 12.94
C PRO A 127 20.90 -5.45 13.22
N VAL A 128 21.20 -5.85 12.97
CA VAL A 128 22.30 -5.99 13.29
C VAL A 128 22.73 -6.54 13.49
#